data_7dc087e2e8f239645c7a0f321e8885d8
#
_entry.id   7dc087e2e8f239645c7a0f321e8885d8
#
_cell.length_a   1.000
_cell.length_b   1.000
_cell.length_c   1.000
_cell.angle_alpha   90.00
_cell.angle_beta   90.00
_cell.angle_gamma   90.00
#
_symmetry.space_group_name_H-M   'P 1'
#
loop_
_entity.id
_entity.type
_entity.pdbx_description
1 polymer ?
#
loop_
_entity_poly.entity_id
_entity_poly.type
_entity_poly.pdbx_seq_one_letter_code
_entity_poly.pdbx_strand_id
1 'polypeptide(L)'
;MSHDLSQLRKFVSPEIIFGAGCRHSVANYVKTFGARKVLLVSDPGVLAAGWVADIQASLEGQGIDYCLYTDVSPNPRVDEVMLGAEFYRSEGCNVIVAVGGGSPMDCAKGIGIVAAHGRSILEFEGVDRLRVPSPPLILIPTTAGTSADVSQFVIISNQDERMKFSVVSKAVVPDVSLIDPETTLTMDPFLSACTGIDALVHAIEAFVSTGHGPLTDPHALEAMRLIDGNLVQMIANPGDIALREKIMLGSMQAGLAFSNAILGAVHAMSHSLGGYLDLPHGLCNAALVEHVVAFNYSAAPERFKVIAETFGIDCRGLTQGQVRQRLVDHLIAFKHAVGFHESLALHGVGSSDIPFLSRHAMQDPCILTNPRESSQRDVEVVYGEPL
;
A
#
# COMPACT_ATOMS: atom_id res chain seq x y z
N MET A 1 23.50 -18.98 27.88
CA MET A 1 22.29 -19.07 27.00
C MET A 1 22.62 -18.30 25.74
N SER A 2 22.80 -18.96 24.61
CA SER A 2 22.93 -18.28 23.31
C SER A 2 21.55 -17.71 22.98
N HIS A 3 21.40 -16.40 22.96
CA HIS A 3 20.19 -15.78 22.46
C HIS A 3 20.10 -16.10 20.95
N ASP A 4 19.01 -16.72 20.56
CA ASP A 4 18.73 -16.97 19.14
C ASP A 4 18.35 -15.63 18.48
N LEU A 5 19.32 -15.03 17.80
CA LEU A 5 19.13 -13.75 17.12
C LEU A 5 18.12 -13.85 15.94
N SER A 6 17.79 -15.06 15.49
CA SER A 6 16.77 -15.28 14.45
C SER A 6 15.35 -14.91 14.91
N GLN A 7 15.12 -14.79 16.22
CA GLN A 7 13.84 -14.37 16.81
C GLN A 7 13.71 -12.86 16.99
N LEU A 8 14.76 -12.09 16.75
CA LEU A 8 14.67 -10.63 16.82
C LEU A 8 13.75 -10.10 15.71
N ARG A 9 12.88 -9.18 16.07
CA ARG A 9 11.97 -8.51 15.15
C ARG A 9 12.16 -7.00 15.28
N LYS A 10 12.21 -6.32 14.12
CA LYS A 10 12.19 -4.86 14.02
C LYS A 10 10.76 -4.42 13.74
N PHE A 11 10.31 -3.34 14.36
CA PHE A 11 9.05 -2.69 14.05
C PHE A 11 9.30 -1.20 13.84
N VAL A 12 8.87 -0.68 12.70
CA VAL A 12 9.05 0.72 12.32
C VAL A 12 7.68 1.30 11.99
N SER A 13 7.38 2.47 12.54
CA SER A 13 6.19 3.26 12.23
C SER A 13 6.51 4.75 12.32
N PRO A 14 5.74 5.62 11.64
CA PRO A 14 5.78 7.07 11.87
C PRO A 14 5.15 7.45 13.22
N GLU A 15 5.21 8.74 13.56
CA GLU A 15 4.22 9.32 14.45
C GLU A 15 2.86 9.37 13.74
N ILE A 16 1.82 8.80 14.35
CA ILE A 16 0.50 8.68 13.75
C ILE A 16 -0.49 9.56 14.49
N ILE A 17 -1.18 10.45 13.77
CA ILE A 17 -2.33 11.20 14.25
C ILE A 17 -3.54 10.74 13.46
N PHE A 18 -4.51 10.17 14.14
CA PHE A 18 -5.70 9.58 13.52
C PHE A 18 -6.97 10.28 14.01
N GLY A 19 -7.83 10.70 13.07
CA GLY A 19 -9.16 11.24 13.37
C GLY A 19 -9.57 12.37 12.44
N ALA A 20 -10.90 12.59 12.37
CA ALA A 20 -11.48 13.60 11.50
C ALA A 20 -10.92 15.00 11.77
N GLY A 21 -10.52 15.71 10.74
CA GLY A 21 -9.94 17.05 10.81
C GLY A 21 -8.46 17.11 11.20
N CYS A 22 -7.78 15.96 11.46
CA CYS A 22 -6.37 16.00 11.89
C CYS A 22 -5.43 16.59 10.85
N ARG A 23 -5.80 16.60 9.55
CA ARG A 23 -5.05 17.27 8.47
C ARG A 23 -4.77 18.74 8.72
N HIS A 24 -5.66 19.43 9.46
CA HIS A 24 -5.50 20.84 9.78
C HIS A 24 -4.33 21.12 10.75
N SER A 25 -3.78 20.09 11.39
CA SER A 25 -2.61 20.24 12.27
C SER A 25 -1.27 20.24 11.53
N VAL A 26 -1.24 20.09 10.20
CA VAL A 26 -0.03 20.00 9.38
C VAL A 26 0.94 21.17 9.63
N ALA A 27 0.43 22.40 9.74
CA ALA A 27 1.24 23.58 9.98
C ALA A 27 2.01 23.52 11.31
N ASN A 28 1.46 22.89 12.34
CA ASN A 28 2.15 22.70 13.62
C ASN A 28 3.34 21.75 13.47
N TYR A 29 3.14 20.64 12.73
CA TYR A 29 4.19 19.64 12.51
C TYR A 29 5.33 20.18 11.64
N VAL A 30 5.04 20.89 10.54
CA VAL A 30 6.10 21.48 9.71
C VAL A 30 6.93 22.51 10.47
N LYS A 31 6.33 23.26 11.42
CA LYS A 31 7.06 24.16 12.32
C LYS A 31 8.01 23.39 13.25
N THR A 32 7.57 22.25 13.79
CA THR A 32 8.41 21.40 14.66
C THR A 32 9.66 20.91 13.93
N PHE A 33 9.58 20.69 12.61
CA PHE A 33 10.72 20.35 11.77
C PHE A 33 11.53 21.54 11.26
N GLY A 34 11.22 22.75 11.73
CA GLY A 34 11.95 23.96 11.35
C GLY A 34 11.77 24.29 9.86
N ALA A 35 10.55 24.15 9.35
CA ALA A 35 10.24 24.46 7.96
C ALA A 35 10.53 25.94 7.65
N ARG A 36 11.34 26.16 6.61
CA ARG A 36 11.55 27.48 5.98
C ARG A 36 10.67 27.59 4.75
N LYS A 37 10.60 26.55 3.96
CA LYS A 37 9.71 26.40 2.81
C LYS A 37 9.33 24.94 2.63
N VAL A 38 8.05 24.67 2.42
CA VAL A 38 7.50 23.34 2.24
C VAL A 38 7.37 23.03 0.76
N LEU A 39 7.78 21.81 0.33
CA LEU A 39 7.30 21.24 -0.92
C LEU A 39 5.98 20.52 -0.62
N LEU A 40 4.87 21.02 -1.15
CA LEU A 40 3.56 20.36 -1.08
C LEU A 40 3.37 19.51 -2.35
N VAL A 41 3.35 18.20 -2.18
CA VAL A 41 3.19 17.22 -3.28
C VAL A 41 1.77 16.71 -3.31
N SER A 42 1.17 16.67 -4.50
CA SER A 42 -0.18 16.11 -4.72
C SER A 42 -0.35 15.69 -6.18
N ASP A 43 -1.55 15.30 -6.56
CA ASP A 43 -1.94 15.03 -7.94
C ASP A 43 -3.13 15.89 -8.38
N PRO A 44 -3.43 15.98 -9.70
CA PRO A 44 -4.55 16.78 -10.20
C PRO A 44 -5.91 16.34 -9.67
N GLY A 45 -6.10 15.05 -9.37
CA GLY A 45 -7.36 14.51 -8.84
C GLY A 45 -7.63 14.99 -7.40
N VAL A 46 -6.62 14.92 -6.56
CA VAL A 46 -6.69 15.39 -5.16
C VAL A 46 -6.82 16.91 -5.10
N LEU A 47 -6.13 17.64 -6.02
CA LEU A 47 -6.29 19.08 -6.16
C LEU A 47 -7.75 19.45 -6.51
N ALA A 48 -8.34 18.76 -7.47
CA ALA A 48 -9.74 18.96 -7.87
C ALA A 48 -10.74 18.59 -6.77
N ALA A 49 -10.40 17.62 -5.91
CA ALA A 49 -11.20 17.23 -4.75
C ALA A 49 -11.20 18.26 -3.61
N GLY A 50 -10.29 19.25 -3.63
CA GLY A 50 -10.23 20.35 -2.67
C GLY A 50 -9.33 20.09 -1.45
N TRP A 51 -8.79 18.90 -1.26
CA TRP A 51 -7.99 18.56 -0.08
C TRP A 51 -6.66 19.32 0.00
N VAL A 52 -6.08 19.69 -1.16
CA VAL A 52 -4.88 20.52 -1.23
C VAL A 52 -5.14 21.92 -0.66
N ALA A 53 -6.32 22.50 -0.94
CA ALA A 53 -6.68 23.84 -0.45
C ALA A 53 -6.74 23.89 1.08
N ASP A 54 -7.19 22.83 1.74
CA ASP A 54 -7.19 22.75 3.21
C ASP A 54 -5.78 22.82 3.79
N ILE A 55 -4.82 22.14 3.15
CA ILE A 55 -3.42 22.14 3.56
C ILE A 55 -2.78 23.50 3.31
N GLN A 56 -3.03 24.10 2.14
CA GLN A 56 -2.58 25.45 1.82
C GLN A 56 -3.09 26.47 2.84
N ALA A 57 -4.39 26.45 3.15
CA ALA A 57 -4.99 27.34 4.15
C ALA A 57 -4.36 27.16 5.55
N SER A 58 -4.04 25.92 5.95
CA SER A 58 -3.35 25.64 7.20
C SER A 58 -1.93 26.25 7.23
N LEU A 59 -1.16 26.11 6.15
CA LEU A 59 0.19 26.65 6.02
C LEU A 59 0.16 28.19 5.99
N GLU A 60 -0.69 28.79 5.15
CA GLU A 60 -0.86 30.25 5.02
C GLU A 60 -1.30 30.90 6.33
N GLY A 61 -2.26 30.28 7.03
CA GLY A 61 -2.75 30.75 8.32
C GLY A 61 -1.68 30.83 9.40
N GLN A 62 -0.55 30.15 9.21
CA GLN A 62 0.59 30.12 10.10
C GLN A 62 1.84 30.83 9.52
N GLY A 63 1.72 31.48 8.34
CA GLY A 63 2.79 32.21 7.68
C GLY A 63 3.93 31.31 7.20
N ILE A 64 3.62 30.07 6.77
CA ILE A 64 4.60 29.10 6.27
C ILE A 64 4.63 29.16 4.75
N ASP A 65 5.80 29.44 4.19
CA ASP A 65 6.00 29.43 2.74
C ASP A 65 5.97 28.02 2.18
N TYR A 66 5.37 27.85 1.00
CA TYR A 66 5.32 26.58 0.30
C TYR A 66 5.39 26.77 -1.22
N CYS A 67 5.73 25.70 -1.93
CA CYS A 67 5.50 25.56 -3.37
C CYS A 67 4.76 24.25 -3.62
N LEU A 68 3.96 24.22 -4.69
CA LEU A 68 3.10 23.10 -5.03
C LEU A 68 3.68 22.32 -6.23
N TYR A 69 3.79 21.00 -6.09
CA TYR A 69 4.17 20.05 -7.14
C TYR A 69 3.03 19.07 -7.39
N THR A 70 2.44 19.11 -8.57
CA THR A 70 1.28 18.28 -8.94
C THR A 70 1.48 17.46 -10.21
N ASP A 71 2.69 17.47 -10.78
CA ASP A 71 3.02 16.66 -11.94
C ASP A 71 3.28 15.21 -11.51
N VAL A 72 2.23 14.58 -10.98
CA VAL A 72 2.23 13.20 -10.49
C VAL A 72 1.09 12.45 -11.16
N SER A 73 1.44 11.43 -11.93
CA SER A 73 0.47 10.55 -12.59
C SER A 73 0.09 9.36 -11.68
N PRO A 74 -1.02 8.68 -11.96
CA PRO A 74 -1.27 7.35 -11.41
C PRO A 74 -0.05 6.45 -11.71
N ASN A 75 0.44 5.68 -10.70
CA ASN A 75 1.70 4.95 -10.79
C ASN A 75 2.89 5.89 -11.06
N PRO A 76 3.43 6.58 -10.05
CA PRO A 76 4.41 7.65 -10.21
C PRO A 76 5.67 7.16 -10.93
N ARG A 77 6.25 8.03 -11.75
CA ARG A 77 7.31 7.69 -12.70
C ARG A 77 8.66 8.22 -12.26
N VAL A 78 9.71 7.63 -12.81
CA VAL A 78 11.11 8.02 -12.52
C VAL A 78 11.34 9.51 -12.82
N ASP A 79 10.90 9.99 -13.99
CA ASP A 79 11.07 11.37 -14.42
C ASP A 79 10.31 12.37 -13.53
N GLU A 80 9.10 12.04 -13.09
CA GLU A 80 8.32 12.85 -12.14
C GLU A 80 9.05 13.02 -10.81
N VAL A 81 9.65 11.94 -10.29
CA VAL A 81 10.47 12.00 -9.07
C VAL A 81 11.72 12.84 -9.26
N MET A 82 12.41 12.68 -10.39
CA MET A 82 13.65 13.43 -10.68
C MET A 82 13.36 14.92 -10.84
N LEU A 83 12.31 15.30 -11.59
CA LEU A 83 11.87 16.70 -11.76
C LEU A 83 11.40 17.32 -10.44
N GLY A 84 10.63 16.57 -9.65
CA GLY A 84 10.19 17.01 -8.32
C GLY A 84 11.35 17.27 -7.36
N ALA A 85 12.41 16.46 -7.42
CA ALA A 85 13.62 16.67 -6.61
C ALA A 85 14.44 17.88 -7.08
N GLU A 86 14.48 18.16 -8.38
CA GLU A 86 15.07 19.39 -8.91
C GLU A 86 14.27 20.60 -8.45
N PHE A 87 12.95 20.55 -8.55
CA PHE A 87 12.05 21.60 -8.09
C PHE A 87 12.20 21.85 -6.57
N TYR A 88 12.25 20.80 -5.75
CA TYR A 88 12.51 20.90 -4.31
C TYR A 88 13.79 21.69 -4.01
N ARG A 89 14.88 21.41 -4.74
CA ARG A 89 16.18 22.08 -4.55
C ARG A 89 16.18 23.52 -5.05
N SER A 90 15.63 23.78 -6.25
CA SER A 90 15.57 25.12 -6.85
C SER A 90 14.74 26.10 -6.04
N GLU A 91 13.66 25.60 -5.43
CA GLU A 91 12.77 26.40 -4.56
C GLU A 91 13.30 26.55 -3.13
N GLY A 92 14.39 25.88 -2.75
CA GLY A 92 14.99 25.95 -1.43
C GLY A 92 14.15 25.33 -0.31
N CYS A 93 13.31 24.34 -0.65
CA CYS A 93 12.49 23.62 0.31
C CYS A 93 13.36 22.82 1.29
N ASN A 94 12.84 22.59 2.50
CA ASN A 94 13.52 21.79 3.51
C ASN A 94 12.60 20.81 4.27
N VAL A 95 11.31 20.82 3.97
CA VAL A 95 10.29 19.86 4.46
C VAL A 95 9.43 19.45 3.29
N ILE A 96 8.98 18.21 3.26
CA ILE A 96 8.04 17.69 2.27
C ILE A 96 6.72 17.36 2.97
N VAL A 97 5.62 17.80 2.39
CA VAL A 97 4.25 17.42 2.77
C VAL A 97 3.61 16.81 1.54
N ALA A 98 3.03 15.62 1.64
CA ALA A 98 2.24 15.06 0.56
C ALA A 98 0.80 14.82 1.01
N VAL A 99 -0.15 15.22 0.16
CA VAL A 99 -1.57 14.94 0.34
C VAL A 99 -2.09 14.18 -0.88
N GLY A 100 -2.61 12.97 -0.66
CA GLY A 100 -3.08 12.15 -1.76
C GLY A 100 -3.14 10.66 -1.46
N GLY A 101 -3.32 9.87 -2.51
CA GLY A 101 -3.19 8.41 -2.46
C GLY A 101 -1.74 7.94 -2.49
N GLY A 102 -1.52 6.66 -2.82
CA GLY A 102 -0.18 6.09 -2.92
C GLY A 102 0.74 6.83 -3.88
N SER A 103 0.22 7.26 -5.03
CA SER A 103 1.05 7.90 -6.07
C SER A 103 1.73 9.20 -5.63
N PRO A 104 1.02 10.22 -5.10
CA PRO A 104 1.67 11.41 -4.55
C PRO A 104 2.60 11.11 -3.37
N MET A 105 2.24 10.14 -2.52
CA MET A 105 3.05 9.80 -1.36
C MET A 105 4.36 9.10 -1.76
N ASP A 106 4.32 8.16 -2.70
CA ASP A 106 5.51 7.48 -3.20
C ASP A 106 6.39 8.43 -4.02
N CYS A 107 5.79 9.32 -4.83
CA CYS A 107 6.52 10.39 -5.50
C CYS A 107 7.26 11.27 -4.48
N ALA A 108 6.59 11.73 -3.43
CA ALA A 108 7.17 12.56 -2.37
C ALA A 108 8.33 11.87 -1.63
N LYS A 109 8.18 10.58 -1.30
CA LYS A 109 9.26 9.77 -0.74
C LYS A 109 10.45 9.68 -1.70
N GLY A 110 10.17 9.41 -2.99
CA GLY A 110 11.20 9.37 -4.05
C GLY A 110 11.92 10.71 -4.19
N ILE A 111 11.19 11.81 -4.21
CA ILE A 111 11.74 13.19 -4.20
C ILE A 111 12.68 13.36 -3.00
N GLY A 112 12.26 12.95 -1.81
CA GLY A 112 13.08 13.02 -0.60
C GLY A 112 14.40 12.23 -0.72
N ILE A 113 14.35 11.00 -1.27
CA ILE A 113 15.54 10.19 -1.54
C ILE A 113 16.50 10.92 -2.48
N VAL A 114 16.00 11.36 -3.64
CA VAL A 114 16.82 12.03 -4.66
C VAL A 114 17.36 13.36 -4.14
N ALA A 115 16.57 14.11 -3.39
CA ALA A 115 17.01 15.38 -2.78
C ALA A 115 18.18 15.18 -1.79
N ALA A 116 18.12 14.12 -0.98
CA ALA A 116 19.14 13.81 0.03
C ALA A 116 20.43 13.26 -0.57
N HIS A 117 20.34 12.47 -1.66
CA HIS A 117 21.50 11.73 -2.20
C HIS A 117 22.09 12.34 -3.47
N GLY A 118 21.34 13.17 -4.21
CA GLY A 118 21.80 13.79 -5.47
C GLY A 118 22.02 12.80 -6.62
N ARG A 119 21.36 11.64 -6.59
CA ARG A 119 21.52 10.53 -7.55
C ARG A 119 20.17 10.11 -8.10
N SER A 120 20.15 9.39 -9.23
CA SER A 120 18.90 8.85 -9.80
C SER A 120 18.20 7.92 -8.82
N ILE A 121 16.86 8.00 -8.79
CA ILE A 121 16.02 7.11 -7.95
C ILE A 121 16.25 5.63 -8.31
N LEU A 122 16.55 5.31 -9.56
CA LEU A 122 16.85 3.95 -10.05
C LEU A 122 18.04 3.29 -9.33
N GLU A 123 19.00 4.07 -8.83
CA GLU A 123 20.17 3.54 -8.14
C GLU A 123 19.85 3.00 -6.73
N PHE A 124 18.65 3.27 -6.24
CA PHE A 124 18.19 2.87 -4.90
C PHE A 124 17.24 1.68 -4.90
N GLU A 125 16.92 1.10 -6.06
CA GLU A 125 16.11 -0.11 -6.16
C GLU A 125 16.59 -1.21 -5.23
N GLY A 126 15.65 -1.83 -4.50
CA GLY A 126 15.90 -2.93 -3.57
C GLY A 126 15.86 -2.51 -2.10
N VAL A 127 16.48 -3.33 -1.23
CA VAL A 127 16.33 -3.21 0.22
C VAL A 127 17.55 -2.55 0.86
N ASP A 128 17.29 -1.58 1.77
CA ASP A 128 18.28 -0.90 2.64
C ASP A 128 19.49 -0.30 1.90
N ARG A 129 19.27 0.28 0.71
CA ARG A 129 20.31 0.95 -0.08
C ARG A 129 20.53 2.43 0.26
N LEU A 130 19.65 3.02 1.07
CA LEU A 130 19.75 4.41 1.50
C LEU A 130 20.79 4.58 2.61
N ARG A 131 21.63 5.60 2.50
CA ARG A 131 22.73 5.84 3.45
C ARG A 131 22.50 7.04 4.37
N VAL A 132 21.66 7.97 3.95
CA VAL A 132 21.30 9.16 4.71
C VAL A 132 19.77 9.26 4.77
N PRO A 133 19.20 9.86 5.84
CA PRO A 133 17.76 10.07 5.92
C PRO A 133 17.30 11.08 4.87
N SER A 134 16.05 10.92 4.43
CA SER A 134 15.35 11.93 3.62
C SER A 134 15.07 13.20 4.42
N PRO A 135 14.73 14.34 3.78
CA PRO A 135 14.18 15.50 4.47
C PRO A 135 12.94 15.11 5.28
N PRO A 136 12.58 15.89 6.33
CA PRO A 136 11.36 15.63 7.09
C PRO A 136 10.14 15.50 6.17
N LEU A 137 9.35 14.47 6.40
CA LEU A 137 8.25 14.06 5.54
C LEU A 137 6.96 13.89 6.36
N ILE A 138 5.91 14.58 5.94
CA ILE A 138 4.57 14.48 6.51
C ILE A 138 3.63 13.98 5.41
N LEU A 139 2.89 12.91 5.68
CA LEU A 139 1.96 12.34 4.74
C LEU A 139 0.51 12.44 5.23
N ILE A 140 -0.39 12.77 4.29
CA ILE A 140 -1.83 12.94 4.53
C ILE A 140 -2.55 12.08 3.48
N PRO A 141 -2.92 10.83 3.82
CA PRO A 141 -3.57 9.95 2.87
C PRO A 141 -5.00 10.40 2.54
N THR A 142 -5.38 10.30 1.26
CA THR A 142 -6.75 10.52 0.78
C THR A 142 -7.41 9.24 0.27
N THR A 143 -6.72 8.11 0.40
CA THR A 143 -7.22 6.77 0.08
C THR A 143 -7.01 5.82 1.26
N ALA A 144 -7.84 4.81 1.37
CA ALA A 144 -7.78 3.81 2.43
C ALA A 144 -7.36 2.44 1.84
N GLY A 145 -6.09 2.30 1.46
CA GLY A 145 -5.61 1.09 0.78
C GLY A 145 -4.10 0.89 0.87
N THR A 146 -3.35 1.68 0.12
CA THR A 146 -1.91 1.49 -0.11
C THR A 146 -1.06 1.59 1.15
N SER A 147 -1.54 2.32 2.16
CA SER A 147 -0.82 2.58 3.41
C SER A 147 0.61 3.09 3.22
N ALA A 148 0.86 3.81 2.11
CA ALA A 148 2.14 4.43 1.84
C ALA A 148 2.52 5.46 2.92
N ASP A 149 1.50 5.99 3.62
CA ASP A 149 1.61 6.92 4.74
C ASP A 149 2.27 6.31 6.00
N VAL A 150 2.35 4.98 6.12
CA VAL A 150 2.99 4.32 7.27
C VAL A 150 4.09 3.33 6.86
N SER A 151 4.29 3.09 5.57
CA SER A 151 5.14 2.00 5.08
C SER A 151 6.59 2.40 4.81
N GLN A 152 7.46 1.38 4.84
CA GLN A 152 8.88 1.44 4.44
C GLN A 152 9.08 1.31 2.92
N PHE A 153 8.02 1.33 2.13
CA PHE A 153 8.04 1.09 0.70
C PHE A 153 7.90 2.40 -0.09
N VAL A 154 8.54 2.42 -1.26
CA VAL A 154 8.34 3.40 -2.34
C VAL A 154 8.24 2.62 -3.63
N ILE A 155 7.12 2.74 -4.33
CA ILE A 155 6.88 2.03 -5.59
C ILE A 155 6.87 3.04 -6.73
N ILE A 156 7.81 2.88 -7.66
CA ILE A 156 7.99 3.78 -8.81
C ILE A 156 7.96 2.99 -10.10
N SER A 157 7.35 3.56 -11.13
CA SER A 157 7.28 2.97 -12.47
C SER A 157 8.50 3.37 -13.31
N ASN A 158 9.23 2.38 -13.78
CA ASN A 158 10.25 2.53 -14.82
C ASN A 158 9.58 2.26 -16.18
N GLN A 159 9.33 3.33 -16.94
CA GLN A 159 8.63 3.24 -18.21
C GLN A 159 9.49 2.58 -19.31
N ASP A 160 10.81 2.74 -19.25
CA ASP A 160 11.73 2.17 -20.23
C ASP A 160 11.70 0.63 -20.17
N GLU A 161 11.58 0.08 -18.95
CA GLU A 161 11.51 -1.36 -18.71
C GLU A 161 10.06 -1.88 -18.62
N ARG A 162 9.05 -1.00 -18.63
CA ARG A 162 7.62 -1.32 -18.40
C ARG A 162 7.40 -2.11 -17.11
N MET A 163 8.06 -1.71 -16.07
CA MET A 163 8.06 -2.37 -14.78
C MET A 163 7.93 -1.38 -13.63
N LYS A 164 7.38 -1.86 -12.51
CA LYS A 164 7.49 -1.17 -11.23
C LYS A 164 8.69 -1.73 -10.49
N PHE A 165 9.42 -0.85 -9.83
CA PHE A 165 10.47 -1.24 -8.88
C PHE A 165 10.17 -0.66 -7.50
N SER A 166 10.75 -1.29 -6.49
CA SER A 166 10.57 -0.88 -5.10
C SER A 166 11.88 -0.42 -4.47
N VAL A 167 11.79 0.65 -3.68
CA VAL A 167 12.82 1.02 -2.70
C VAL A 167 12.26 0.72 -1.32
N VAL A 168 12.93 -0.14 -0.57
CA VAL A 168 12.48 -0.57 0.76
C VAL A 168 13.52 -0.15 1.80
N SER A 169 13.15 0.77 2.68
CA SER A 169 14.05 1.22 3.75
C SER A 169 13.27 1.91 4.88
N LYS A 170 13.76 1.75 6.10
CA LYS A 170 13.26 2.56 7.24
C LYS A 170 13.43 4.07 7.02
N ALA A 171 14.37 4.49 6.16
CA ALA A 171 14.67 5.89 5.90
C ALA A 171 13.59 6.61 5.06
N VAL A 172 12.62 5.88 4.51
CA VAL A 172 11.49 6.44 3.75
C VAL A 172 10.17 6.39 4.50
N VAL A 173 10.17 5.84 5.72
CA VAL A 173 9.01 5.97 6.61
C VAL A 173 8.84 7.46 6.92
N PRO A 174 7.63 8.02 6.77
CA PRO A 174 7.43 9.44 7.08
C PRO A 174 7.68 9.72 8.57
N ASP A 175 8.02 10.95 8.89
CA ASP A 175 8.14 11.38 10.28
C ASP A 175 6.76 11.45 10.95
N VAL A 176 5.75 11.91 10.18
CA VAL A 176 4.37 12.06 10.66
C VAL A 176 3.39 11.61 9.60
N SER A 177 2.36 10.88 10.01
CA SER A 177 1.19 10.53 9.21
C SER A 177 -0.06 11.14 9.84
N LEU A 178 -0.74 12.03 9.09
CA LEU A 178 -2.00 12.66 9.50
C LEU A 178 -3.14 11.93 8.80
N ILE A 179 -3.70 10.94 9.46
CA ILE A 179 -4.69 10.02 8.90
C ILE A 179 -6.10 10.54 9.19
N ASP A 180 -6.65 11.28 8.24
CA ASP A 180 -7.93 11.94 8.35
C ASP A 180 -9.00 11.21 7.53
N PRO A 181 -9.98 10.55 8.16
CA PRO A 181 -11.02 9.81 7.43
C PRO A 181 -11.86 10.68 6.49
N GLU A 182 -12.00 11.99 6.76
CA GLU A 182 -12.76 12.89 5.90
C GLU A 182 -12.18 12.98 4.50
N THR A 183 -10.85 12.86 4.34
CA THR A 183 -10.19 12.94 3.03
C THR A 183 -10.63 11.84 2.06
N THR A 184 -11.22 10.75 2.57
CA THR A 184 -11.74 9.64 1.76
C THR A 184 -13.17 9.85 1.26
N LEU A 185 -13.89 10.89 1.71
CA LEU A 185 -15.28 11.15 1.32
C LEU A 185 -15.47 11.44 -0.18
N THR A 186 -14.42 11.87 -0.87
CA THR A 186 -14.44 12.16 -2.31
C THR A 186 -14.07 10.97 -3.19
N MET A 187 -13.72 9.81 -2.59
CA MET A 187 -13.43 8.59 -3.34
C MET A 187 -14.71 8.04 -3.96
N ASP A 188 -14.66 7.76 -5.26
CA ASP A 188 -15.74 7.04 -5.93
C ASP A 188 -15.84 5.57 -5.45
N PRO A 189 -16.95 4.88 -5.73
CA PRO A 189 -17.16 3.50 -5.28
C PRO A 189 -16.13 2.51 -5.81
N PHE A 190 -15.68 2.66 -7.06
CA PHE A 190 -14.69 1.76 -7.67
C PHE A 190 -13.31 1.93 -7.01
N LEU A 191 -12.85 3.18 -6.83
CA LEU A 191 -11.61 3.46 -6.12
C LEU A 191 -11.68 2.97 -4.66
N SER A 192 -12.82 3.16 -3.99
CA SER A 192 -13.06 2.66 -2.63
C SER A 192 -12.96 1.13 -2.55
N ALA A 193 -13.52 0.42 -3.54
CA ALA A 193 -13.42 -1.04 -3.63
C ALA A 193 -11.99 -1.50 -3.90
N CYS A 194 -11.29 -0.88 -4.89
CA CYS A 194 -9.90 -1.18 -5.20
C CYS A 194 -8.99 -1.05 -3.98
N THR A 195 -9.07 0.09 -3.31
CA THR A 195 -8.20 0.36 -2.16
C THR A 195 -8.54 -0.49 -0.95
N GLY A 196 -9.83 -0.75 -0.71
CA GLY A 196 -10.27 -1.61 0.39
C GLY A 196 -9.83 -3.08 0.22
N ILE A 197 -9.91 -3.63 -1.01
CA ILE A 197 -9.38 -4.97 -1.31
C ILE A 197 -7.85 -4.99 -1.16
N ASP A 198 -7.17 -3.96 -1.64
CA ASP A 198 -5.72 -3.83 -1.48
C ASP A 198 -5.31 -3.92 -0.01
N ALA A 199 -5.96 -3.15 0.87
CA ALA A 199 -5.72 -3.22 2.31
C ALA A 199 -6.05 -4.59 2.91
N LEU A 200 -7.11 -5.27 2.45
CA LEU A 200 -7.44 -6.62 2.91
C LEU A 200 -6.35 -7.62 2.52
N VAL A 201 -5.86 -7.55 1.29
CA VAL A 201 -4.80 -8.42 0.79
C VAL A 201 -3.48 -8.15 1.53
N HIS A 202 -3.13 -6.87 1.78
CA HIS A 202 -2.02 -6.50 2.65
C HIS A 202 -2.07 -7.22 4.00
N ALA A 203 -3.24 -7.19 4.65
CA ALA A 203 -3.43 -7.81 5.96
C ALA A 203 -3.31 -9.34 5.90
N ILE A 204 -3.92 -9.98 4.90
CA ILE A 204 -3.86 -11.43 4.69
C ILE A 204 -2.40 -11.85 4.46
N GLU A 205 -1.71 -11.22 3.52
CA GLU A 205 -0.33 -11.59 3.18
C GLU A 205 0.63 -11.32 4.33
N ALA A 206 0.53 -10.16 5.00
CA ALA A 206 1.35 -9.87 6.17
C ALA A 206 1.15 -10.90 7.29
N PHE A 207 -0.08 -11.37 7.50
CA PHE A 207 -0.36 -12.38 8.52
C PHE A 207 0.25 -13.74 8.19
N VAL A 208 0.22 -14.18 6.92
CA VAL A 208 0.78 -15.48 6.52
C VAL A 208 2.25 -15.41 6.08
N SER A 209 2.82 -14.22 5.95
CA SER A 209 4.22 -13.99 5.57
C SER A 209 5.18 -14.76 6.48
N THR A 210 6.29 -15.25 5.93
CA THR A 210 7.38 -15.85 6.75
C THR A 210 8.06 -14.81 7.66
N GLY A 211 7.90 -13.51 7.36
CA GLY A 211 8.36 -12.40 8.19
C GLY A 211 7.41 -11.96 9.30
N HIS A 212 6.25 -12.61 9.43
CA HIS A 212 5.26 -12.31 10.47
C HIS A 212 5.79 -12.44 11.91
N GLY A 213 5.10 -11.86 12.87
CA GLY A 213 5.46 -12.01 14.26
C GLY A 213 4.48 -11.36 15.23
N PRO A 214 4.73 -11.45 16.56
CA PRO A 214 3.82 -10.95 17.58
C PRO A 214 3.57 -9.44 17.52
N LEU A 215 4.44 -8.68 16.84
CA LEU A 215 4.27 -7.23 16.66
C LEU A 215 3.40 -6.91 15.42
N THR A 216 3.31 -7.80 14.44
CA THR A 216 2.57 -7.57 13.18
C THR A 216 1.23 -8.27 13.15
N ASP A 217 1.14 -9.47 13.76
CA ASP A 217 -0.07 -10.29 13.72
C ASP A 217 -1.34 -9.59 14.28
N PRO A 218 -1.28 -8.87 15.42
CA PRO A 218 -2.46 -8.15 15.92
C PRO A 218 -2.98 -7.08 14.96
N HIS A 219 -2.07 -6.36 14.29
CA HIS A 219 -2.42 -5.35 13.30
C HIS A 219 -3.08 -5.98 12.07
N ALA A 220 -2.53 -7.08 11.55
CA ALA A 220 -3.10 -7.79 10.42
C ALA A 220 -4.51 -8.33 10.71
N LEU A 221 -4.72 -8.95 11.88
CA LEU A 221 -6.02 -9.48 12.28
C LEU A 221 -7.06 -8.38 12.46
N GLU A 222 -6.70 -7.27 13.09
CA GLU A 222 -7.62 -6.14 13.26
C GLU A 222 -7.95 -5.48 11.92
N ALA A 223 -6.99 -5.35 10.99
CA ALA A 223 -7.23 -4.87 9.65
C ALA A 223 -8.25 -5.73 8.91
N MET A 224 -8.07 -7.07 8.91
CA MET A 224 -9.00 -8.00 8.29
C MET A 224 -10.41 -7.88 8.86
N ARG A 225 -10.54 -7.81 10.20
CA ARG A 225 -11.83 -7.67 10.89
C ARG A 225 -12.55 -6.37 10.51
N LEU A 226 -11.81 -5.25 10.45
CA LEU A 226 -12.37 -3.94 10.12
C LEU A 226 -12.82 -3.87 8.66
N ILE A 227 -11.98 -4.37 7.74
CA ILE A 227 -12.24 -4.24 6.30
C ILE A 227 -13.34 -5.20 5.87
N ASP A 228 -13.24 -6.49 6.22
CA ASP A 228 -14.26 -7.51 5.90
C ASP A 228 -15.63 -7.11 6.44
N GLY A 229 -15.68 -6.66 7.69
CA GLY A 229 -16.92 -6.28 8.34
C GLY A 229 -17.58 -4.98 7.89
N ASN A 230 -16.87 -4.10 7.16
CA ASN A 230 -17.39 -2.75 6.90
C ASN A 230 -17.26 -2.28 5.44
N LEU A 231 -16.41 -2.87 4.59
CA LEU A 231 -16.13 -2.33 3.25
C LEU A 231 -17.37 -2.32 2.34
N VAL A 232 -18.13 -3.40 2.33
CA VAL A 232 -19.37 -3.50 1.53
C VAL A 232 -20.38 -2.42 1.96
N GLN A 233 -20.53 -2.22 3.27
CA GLN A 233 -21.42 -1.21 3.80
C GLN A 233 -20.93 0.21 3.48
N MET A 234 -19.65 0.45 3.57
CA MET A 234 -19.04 1.75 3.26
C MET A 234 -19.23 2.11 1.79
N ILE A 235 -19.08 1.15 0.85
CA ILE A 235 -19.32 1.38 -0.58
C ILE A 235 -20.78 1.71 -0.84
N ALA A 236 -21.71 1.04 -0.15
CA ALA A 236 -23.14 1.31 -0.24
C ALA A 236 -23.56 2.65 0.40
N ASN A 237 -22.78 3.16 1.35
CA ASN A 237 -23.04 4.40 2.08
C ASN A 237 -21.79 5.32 2.07
N PRO A 238 -21.37 5.86 0.92
CA PRO A 238 -20.09 6.52 0.75
C PRO A 238 -19.91 7.81 1.56
N GLY A 239 -20.99 8.42 2.03
CA GLY A 239 -20.99 9.60 2.91
C GLY A 239 -20.95 9.28 4.41
N ASP A 240 -20.99 8.01 4.81
CA ASP A 240 -20.93 7.63 6.23
C ASP A 240 -19.51 7.70 6.76
N ILE A 241 -19.22 8.77 7.50
CA ILE A 241 -17.87 9.02 8.05
C ILE A 241 -17.44 7.95 9.05
N ALA A 242 -18.36 7.33 9.79
CA ALA A 242 -18.00 6.29 10.74
C ALA A 242 -17.57 4.99 10.04
N LEU A 243 -18.12 4.70 8.86
CA LEU A 243 -17.67 3.60 8.02
C LEU A 243 -16.32 3.93 7.37
N ARG A 244 -16.14 5.17 6.87
CA ARG A 244 -14.86 5.65 6.34
C ARG A 244 -13.74 5.56 7.37
N GLU A 245 -14.03 5.97 8.62
CA GLU A 245 -13.08 5.88 9.73
C GLU A 245 -12.63 4.43 9.99
N LYS A 246 -13.56 3.47 10.00
CA LYS A 246 -13.22 2.05 10.19
C LYS A 246 -12.36 1.48 9.06
N ILE A 247 -12.66 1.84 7.80
CA ILE A 247 -11.87 1.37 6.66
C ILE A 247 -10.50 2.04 6.65
N MET A 248 -10.41 3.34 6.96
CA MET A 248 -9.14 4.05 7.08
C MET A 248 -8.27 3.47 8.20
N LEU A 249 -8.87 3.17 9.36
CA LEU A 249 -8.20 2.47 10.46
C LEU A 249 -7.74 1.08 10.03
N GLY A 250 -8.58 0.32 9.32
CA GLY A 250 -8.22 -0.99 8.79
C GLY A 250 -7.05 -0.92 7.82
N SER A 251 -7.04 0.06 6.91
CA SER A 251 -5.93 0.31 5.99
C SER A 251 -4.63 0.63 6.75
N MET A 252 -4.67 1.55 7.70
CA MET A 252 -3.51 1.88 8.54
C MET A 252 -2.97 0.65 9.28
N GLN A 253 -3.85 -0.16 9.87
CA GLN A 253 -3.46 -1.40 10.56
C GLN A 253 -2.80 -2.40 9.59
N ALA A 254 -3.35 -2.57 8.39
CA ALA A 254 -2.74 -3.39 7.34
C ALA A 254 -1.34 -2.89 6.98
N GLY A 255 -1.19 -1.56 6.87
CA GLY A 255 0.08 -0.88 6.62
C GLY A 255 1.14 -1.17 7.67
N LEU A 256 0.80 -1.05 8.94
CA LEU A 256 1.69 -1.37 10.06
C LEU A 256 2.09 -2.85 10.06
N ALA A 257 1.19 -3.74 9.65
CA ALA A 257 1.49 -5.16 9.53
C ALA A 257 2.46 -5.42 8.38
N PHE A 258 2.08 -5.09 7.12
CA PHE A 258 2.88 -5.47 5.96
C PHE A 258 4.21 -4.72 5.87
N SER A 259 4.26 -3.48 6.31
CA SER A 259 5.52 -2.71 6.32
C SER A 259 6.61 -3.41 7.15
N ASN A 260 6.24 -4.21 8.11
CA ASN A 260 7.16 -4.89 9.03
C ASN A 260 7.22 -6.42 8.84
N ALA A 261 6.22 -7.05 8.20
CA ALA A 261 6.17 -8.47 7.88
C ALA A 261 6.47 -8.76 6.40
N ILE A 262 6.48 -7.74 5.56
CA ILE A 262 6.50 -7.85 4.08
C ILE A 262 5.21 -8.53 3.58
N LEU A 263 5.13 -8.82 2.30
CA LEU A 263 3.96 -9.33 1.59
C LEU A 263 4.22 -10.74 1.04
N GLY A 264 3.54 -11.11 -0.03
CA GLY A 264 3.63 -12.43 -0.64
C GLY A 264 3.34 -12.43 -2.14
N ALA A 265 2.87 -13.57 -2.63
CA ALA A 265 2.69 -13.83 -4.05
C ALA A 265 1.59 -12.99 -4.70
N VAL A 266 0.52 -12.59 -3.96
CA VAL A 266 -0.52 -11.73 -4.56
C VAL A 266 0.11 -10.41 -5.01
N HIS A 267 0.87 -9.74 -4.13
CA HIS A 267 1.49 -8.47 -4.47
C HIS A 267 2.60 -8.62 -5.52
N ALA A 268 3.45 -9.64 -5.42
CA ALA A 268 4.47 -9.91 -6.43
C ALA A 268 3.86 -10.08 -7.83
N MET A 269 2.76 -10.82 -7.94
CA MET A 269 2.02 -11.01 -9.19
C MET A 269 1.29 -9.75 -9.63
N SER A 270 0.68 -9.02 -8.70
CA SER A 270 -0.05 -7.77 -9.00
C SER A 270 0.88 -6.65 -9.47
N HIS A 271 2.08 -6.53 -8.93
CA HIS A 271 3.08 -5.56 -9.39
C HIS A 271 3.50 -5.83 -10.83
N SER A 272 3.74 -7.10 -11.18
CA SER A 272 4.04 -7.51 -12.55
C SER A 272 2.90 -7.18 -13.50
N LEU A 273 1.67 -7.53 -13.11
CA LEU A 273 0.47 -7.32 -13.91
C LEU A 273 0.17 -5.82 -14.12
N GLY A 274 0.20 -5.05 -13.02
CA GLY A 274 -0.04 -3.60 -13.06
C GLY A 274 1.05 -2.83 -13.77
N GLY A 275 2.31 -3.29 -13.74
CA GLY A 275 3.40 -2.71 -14.52
C GLY A 275 3.28 -2.97 -16.02
N TYR A 276 2.80 -4.15 -16.40
CA TYR A 276 2.65 -4.58 -17.79
C TYR A 276 1.46 -3.91 -18.50
N LEU A 277 0.31 -3.79 -17.81
CA LEU A 277 -0.96 -3.34 -18.38
C LEU A 277 -1.43 -1.96 -17.87
N ASP A 278 -0.70 -1.35 -16.95
CA ASP A 278 -1.08 -0.10 -16.25
C ASP A 278 -2.46 -0.17 -15.58
N LEU A 279 -2.82 -1.37 -15.06
CA LEU A 279 -4.08 -1.60 -14.38
C LEU A 279 -4.07 -1.05 -12.95
N PRO A 280 -5.24 -0.68 -12.39
CA PRO A 280 -5.37 -0.34 -10.97
C PRO A 280 -4.91 -1.49 -10.08
N HIS A 281 -4.07 -1.20 -9.10
CA HIS A 281 -3.43 -2.22 -8.26
C HIS A 281 -4.43 -3.10 -7.51
N GLY A 282 -5.48 -2.50 -6.92
CA GLY A 282 -6.51 -3.26 -6.24
C GLY A 282 -7.33 -4.19 -7.14
N LEU A 283 -7.48 -3.85 -8.42
CA LEU A 283 -8.08 -4.75 -9.40
C LEU A 283 -7.21 -5.99 -9.63
N CYS A 284 -5.88 -5.79 -9.76
CA CYS A 284 -4.94 -6.89 -9.90
C CYS A 284 -4.98 -7.81 -8.67
N ASN A 285 -5.00 -7.23 -7.46
CA ASN A 285 -5.12 -7.98 -6.21
C ASN A 285 -6.44 -8.76 -6.13
N ALA A 286 -7.57 -8.13 -6.50
CA ALA A 286 -8.88 -8.77 -6.51
C ALA A 286 -8.95 -9.98 -7.46
N ALA A 287 -8.24 -9.92 -8.58
CA ALA A 287 -8.21 -11.02 -9.55
C ALA A 287 -7.37 -12.21 -9.11
N LEU A 288 -6.46 -12.04 -8.14
CA LEU A 288 -5.46 -13.04 -7.77
C LEU A 288 -5.65 -13.64 -6.38
N VAL A 289 -6.30 -12.92 -5.46
CA VAL A 289 -6.25 -13.22 -4.01
C VAL A 289 -6.74 -14.63 -3.68
N GLU A 290 -7.89 -15.07 -4.19
CA GLU A 290 -8.44 -16.40 -3.87
C GLU A 290 -7.59 -17.55 -4.44
N HIS A 291 -6.99 -17.36 -5.61
CA HIS A 291 -6.13 -18.35 -6.25
C HIS A 291 -4.81 -18.51 -5.49
N VAL A 292 -4.20 -17.39 -5.08
CA VAL A 292 -2.98 -17.40 -4.27
C VAL A 292 -3.25 -17.94 -2.86
N VAL A 293 -4.38 -17.61 -2.24
CA VAL A 293 -4.78 -18.17 -0.93
C VAL A 293 -4.94 -19.69 -1.05
N ALA A 294 -5.62 -20.17 -2.09
CA ALA A 294 -5.76 -21.61 -2.36
C ALA A 294 -4.40 -22.29 -2.55
N PHE A 295 -3.48 -21.66 -3.27
CA PHE A 295 -2.12 -22.14 -3.50
C PHE A 295 -1.29 -22.19 -2.22
N ASN A 296 -1.34 -21.13 -1.42
CA ASN A 296 -0.55 -20.97 -0.20
C ASN A 296 -1.07 -21.78 0.99
N TYR A 297 -2.34 -22.19 0.97
CA TYR A 297 -3.04 -22.78 2.12
C TYR A 297 -2.28 -23.93 2.78
N SER A 298 -1.73 -24.85 1.97
CA SER A 298 -1.03 -26.03 2.47
C SER A 298 0.26 -25.73 3.24
N ALA A 299 0.86 -24.57 3.02
CA ALA A 299 2.10 -24.19 3.68
C ALA A 299 1.86 -23.54 5.08
N ALA A 300 0.67 -22.97 5.31
CA ALA A 300 0.34 -22.31 6.57
C ALA A 300 -1.13 -22.58 7.00
N PRO A 301 -1.59 -23.85 7.08
CA PRO A 301 -3.01 -24.16 7.26
C PRO A 301 -3.60 -23.59 8.56
N GLU A 302 -2.82 -23.58 9.66
CA GLU A 302 -3.29 -23.05 10.94
C GLU A 302 -3.47 -21.52 10.87
N ARG A 303 -2.60 -20.79 10.17
CA ARG A 303 -2.74 -19.35 10.01
C ARG A 303 -3.94 -19.00 9.11
N PHE A 304 -4.13 -19.70 8.01
CA PHE A 304 -5.32 -19.53 7.17
C PHE A 304 -6.62 -19.90 7.89
N LYS A 305 -6.57 -20.85 8.83
CA LYS A 305 -7.72 -21.12 9.70
C LYS A 305 -8.04 -19.94 10.61
N VAL A 306 -7.04 -19.27 11.20
CA VAL A 306 -7.25 -18.05 11.99
C VAL A 306 -7.85 -16.93 11.13
N ILE A 307 -7.41 -16.78 9.87
CA ILE A 307 -8.03 -15.83 8.92
C ILE A 307 -9.51 -16.17 8.70
N ALA A 308 -9.83 -17.45 8.45
CA ALA A 308 -11.20 -17.89 8.26
C ALA A 308 -12.08 -17.59 9.50
N GLU A 309 -11.57 -17.86 10.69
CA GLU A 309 -12.24 -17.55 11.96
C GLU A 309 -12.41 -16.02 12.16
N THR A 310 -11.44 -15.22 11.74
CA THR A 310 -11.50 -13.74 11.77
C THR A 310 -12.62 -13.20 10.86
N PHE A 311 -12.89 -13.86 9.72
CA PHE A 311 -14.01 -13.58 8.83
C PHE A 311 -15.35 -14.20 9.30
N GLY A 312 -15.40 -14.75 10.53
CA GLY A 312 -16.60 -15.32 11.11
C GLY A 312 -16.95 -16.72 10.62
N ILE A 313 -16.06 -17.42 9.92
CA ILE A 313 -16.27 -18.79 9.45
C ILE A 313 -16.10 -19.75 10.62
N ASP A 314 -17.15 -20.54 10.94
CA ASP A 314 -17.04 -21.58 11.96
C ASP A 314 -16.22 -22.77 11.41
N CYS A 315 -15.00 -22.91 11.96
CA CYS A 315 -14.05 -23.94 11.56
C CYS A 315 -14.11 -25.21 12.42
N ARG A 316 -14.99 -25.28 13.41
CA ARG A 316 -15.12 -26.46 14.30
C ARG A 316 -15.53 -27.71 13.54
N GLY A 317 -14.79 -28.80 13.72
CA GLY A 317 -15.08 -30.08 13.08
C GLY A 317 -14.79 -30.14 11.58
N LEU A 318 -14.26 -29.10 10.97
CA LEU A 318 -13.89 -29.09 9.56
C LEU A 318 -12.49 -29.66 9.34
N THR A 319 -12.31 -30.36 8.24
CA THR A 319 -11.00 -30.73 7.72
C THR A 319 -10.30 -29.52 7.13
N GLN A 320 -8.96 -29.54 7.00
CA GLN A 320 -8.19 -28.46 6.37
C GLN A 320 -8.69 -28.14 4.95
N GLY A 321 -9.07 -29.16 4.16
CA GLY A 321 -9.63 -28.94 2.82
C GLY A 321 -10.97 -28.20 2.84
N GLN A 322 -11.82 -28.47 3.84
CA GLN A 322 -13.09 -27.77 4.00
C GLN A 322 -12.90 -26.32 4.47
N VAL A 323 -11.95 -26.07 5.38
CA VAL A 323 -11.61 -24.70 5.81
C VAL A 323 -11.06 -23.91 4.62
N ARG A 324 -10.13 -24.50 3.84
CA ARG A 324 -9.61 -23.85 2.62
C ARG A 324 -10.74 -23.47 1.66
N GLN A 325 -11.65 -24.40 1.38
CA GLN A 325 -12.75 -24.13 0.44
C GLN A 325 -13.66 -23.01 0.94
N ARG A 326 -14.06 -23.04 2.21
CA ARG A 326 -14.91 -21.98 2.79
C ARG A 326 -14.23 -20.61 2.79
N LEU A 327 -12.92 -20.56 3.05
CA LEU A 327 -12.16 -19.31 2.99
C LEU A 327 -12.10 -18.76 1.56
N VAL A 328 -11.82 -19.62 0.57
CA VAL A 328 -11.83 -19.23 -0.85
C VAL A 328 -13.21 -18.76 -1.28
N ASP A 329 -14.27 -19.50 -0.94
CA ASP A 329 -15.66 -19.11 -1.25
C ASP A 329 -16.02 -17.74 -0.63
N HIS A 330 -15.56 -17.48 0.61
CA HIS A 330 -15.77 -16.19 1.28
C HIS A 330 -15.07 -15.05 0.52
N LEU A 331 -13.81 -15.22 0.12
CA LEU A 331 -13.07 -14.20 -0.63
C LEU A 331 -13.72 -13.92 -1.99
N ILE A 332 -14.18 -14.94 -2.69
CA ILE A 332 -14.94 -14.79 -3.95
C ILE A 332 -16.24 -13.99 -3.69
N ALA A 333 -17.01 -14.37 -2.68
CA ALA A 333 -18.25 -13.67 -2.34
C ALA A 333 -18.00 -12.23 -1.94
N PHE A 334 -16.95 -11.97 -1.15
CA PHE A 334 -16.56 -10.64 -0.73
C PHE A 334 -16.16 -9.75 -1.91
N LYS A 335 -15.27 -10.22 -2.80
CA LYS A 335 -14.87 -9.44 -3.99
C LYS A 335 -16.06 -9.13 -4.91
N HIS A 336 -16.99 -10.08 -5.08
CA HIS A 336 -18.22 -9.84 -5.82
C HIS A 336 -19.10 -8.78 -5.15
N ALA A 337 -19.25 -8.83 -3.84
CA ALA A 337 -20.05 -7.86 -3.09
C ALA A 337 -19.51 -6.43 -3.16
N VAL A 338 -18.21 -6.24 -3.40
CA VAL A 338 -17.58 -4.93 -3.61
C VAL A 338 -17.43 -4.56 -5.08
N GLY A 339 -17.91 -5.38 -6.02
CA GLY A 339 -18.05 -5.05 -7.43
C GLY A 339 -17.03 -5.68 -8.40
N PHE A 340 -16.18 -6.62 -7.94
CA PHE A 340 -15.22 -7.30 -8.83
C PHE A 340 -15.76 -8.65 -9.29
N HIS A 341 -16.09 -8.72 -10.58
CA HIS A 341 -16.68 -9.92 -11.20
C HIS A 341 -15.88 -10.43 -12.40
N GLU A 342 -14.88 -9.68 -12.84
CA GLU A 342 -14.23 -9.87 -14.13
C GLU A 342 -12.97 -10.73 -14.01
N SER A 343 -12.70 -11.54 -15.05
CA SER A 343 -11.47 -12.30 -15.21
C SER A 343 -10.35 -11.40 -15.79
N LEU A 344 -9.10 -11.82 -15.63
CA LEU A 344 -7.95 -11.13 -16.23
C LEU A 344 -8.02 -11.07 -17.76
N ALA A 345 -8.66 -12.05 -18.40
CA ALA A 345 -8.85 -12.06 -19.86
C ALA A 345 -9.64 -10.85 -20.37
N LEU A 346 -10.63 -10.36 -19.60
CA LEU A 346 -11.39 -9.15 -19.95
C LEU A 346 -10.55 -7.87 -19.90
N HIS A 347 -9.42 -7.91 -19.19
CA HIS A 347 -8.45 -6.82 -19.12
C HIS A 347 -7.28 -6.98 -20.10
N GLY A 348 -7.37 -7.93 -21.04
CA GLY A 348 -6.41 -8.10 -22.13
C GLY A 348 -5.24 -9.03 -21.79
N VAL A 349 -5.29 -9.76 -20.69
CA VAL A 349 -4.28 -10.78 -20.35
C VAL A 349 -4.56 -12.05 -21.13
N GLY A 350 -3.56 -12.53 -21.87
CA GLY A 350 -3.63 -13.80 -22.59
C GLY A 350 -2.62 -14.84 -22.04
N SER A 351 -2.84 -16.11 -22.37
CA SER A 351 -1.90 -17.17 -21.95
C SER A 351 -0.47 -16.96 -22.45
N SER A 352 -0.27 -16.20 -23.54
CA SER A 352 1.06 -15.83 -24.05
C SER A 352 1.82 -14.87 -23.14
N ASP A 353 1.13 -14.12 -22.26
CA ASP A 353 1.72 -13.13 -21.37
C ASP A 353 2.22 -13.76 -20.07
N ILE A 354 1.65 -14.90 -19.68
CA ILE A 354 1.94 -15.60 -18.42
C ILE A 354 3.44 -15.84 -18.19
N PRO A 355 4.25 -16.33 -19.17
CA PRO A 355 5.67 -16.55 -18.93
C PRO A 355 6.46 -15.26 -18.65
N PHE A 356 6.05 -14.13 -19.24
CA PHE A 356 6.63 -12.83 -18.96
C PHE A 356 6.23 -12.37 -17.55
N LEU A 357 4.95 -12.34 -17.26
CA LEU A 357 4.41 -11.91 -15.96
C LEU A 357 4.99 -12.73 -14.80
N SER A 358 5.06 -14.06 -14.95
CA SER A 358 5.60 -14.94 -13.91
C SER A 358 7.08 -14.71 -13.64
N ARG A 359 7.87 -14.46 -14.68
CA ARG A 359 9.29 -14.15 -14.51
C ARG A 359 9.50 -12.87 -13.72
N HIS A 360 8.71 -11.83 -13.98
CA HIS A 360 8.79 -10.56 -13.26
C HIS A 360 8.29 -10.69 -11.83
N ALA A 361 7.19 -11.39 -11.60
CA ALA A 361 6.69 -11.67 -10.26
C ALA A 361 7.74 -12.39 -9.37
N MET A 362 8.54 -13.29 -9.96
CA MET A 362 9.63 -13.99 -9.26
C MET A 362 10.82 -13.08 -8.90
N GLN A 363 10.92 -11.89 -9.47
CA GLN A 363 11.95 -10.90 -9.15
C GLN A 363 11.51 -9.88 -8.10
N ASP A 364 10.20 -9.82 -7.82
CA ASP A 364 9.65 -8.90 -6.84
C ASP A 364 10.05 -9.32 -5.41
N PRO A 365 10.51 -8.37 -4.55
CA PRO A 365 10.88 -8.69 -3.17
C PRO A 365 9.77 -9.33 -2.34
N CYS A 366 8.50 -9.08 -2.65
CA CYS A 366 7.37 -9.63 -1.91
C CYS A 366 7.30 -11.15 -1.99
N ILE A 367 7.81 -11.77 -3.07
CA ILE A 367 7.77 -13.23 -3.22
C ILE A 367 8.62 -13.95 -2.17
N LEU A 368 9.67 -13.28 -1.66
CA LEU A 368 10.63 -13.87 -0.73
C LEU A 368 10.03 -14.25 0.63
N THR A 369 8.94 -13.60 1.01
CA THR A 369 8.25 -13.84 2.27
C THR A 369 6.93 -14.60 2.09
N ASN A 370 6.63 -15.06 0.88
CA ASN A 370 5.47 -15.91 0.64
C ASN A 370 5.55 -17.19 1.49
N PRO A 371 4.46 -17.64 2.17
CA PRO A 371 4.51 -18.79 3.06
C PRO A 371 4.86 -20.11 2.34
N ARG A 372 4.50 -20.24 1.06
CA ARG A 372 4.86 -21.36 0.21
C ARG A 372 5.97 -20.94 -0.75
N GLU A 373 7.10 -21.63 -0.68
CA GLU A 373 8.17 -21.48 -1.67
C GLU A 373 7.60 -21.73 -3.06
N SER A 374 7.83 -20.81 -3.98
CA SER A 374 7.22 -20.80 -5.31
C SER A 374 8.28 -20.85 -6.39
N SER A 375 8.09 -21.69 -7.38
CA SER A 375 8.82 -21.67 -8.65
C SER A 375 8.10 -20.79 -9.66
N GLN A 376 8.79 -20.37 -10.73
CA GLN A 376 8.15 -19.66 -11.84
C GLN A 376 6.96 -20.47 -12.41
N ARG A 377 7.09 -21.80 -12.46
CA ARG A 377 6.01 -22.68 -12.95
C ARG A 377 4.78 -22.65 -12.05
N ASP A 378 4.96 -22.58 -10.73
CA ASP A 378 3.83 -22.44 -9.79
C ASP A 378 3.09 -21.13 -10.04
N VAL A 379 3.82 -20.02 -10.22
CA VAL A 379 3.25 -18.70 -10.52
C VAL A 379 2.53 -18.70 -11.88
N GLU A 380 3.07 -19.37 -12.89
CA GLU A 380 2.39 -19.55 -14.19
C GLU A 380 1.05 -20.26 -14.03
N VAL A 381 0.98 -21.31 -13.21
CA VAL A 381 -0.26 -22.04 -12.93
C VAL A 381 -1.27 -21.12 -12.25
N VAL A 382 -0.85 -20.37 -11.22
CA VAL A 382 -1.74 -19.46 -10.50
C VAL A 382 -2.27 -18.36 -11.41
N TYR A 383 -1.46 -17.80 -12.33
CA TYR A 383 -1.95 -16.81 -13.32
C TYR A 383 -2.95 -17.41 -14.31
N GLY A 384 -2.86 -18.72 -14.59
CA GLY A 384 -3.79 -19.41 -15.47
C GLY A 384 -5.19 -19.60 -14.89
N GLU A 385 -5.35 -19.57 -13.57
CA GLU A 385 -6.65 -19.78 -12.89
C GLU A 385 -7.67 -18.64 -13.16
N PRO A 386 -7.29 -17.35 -13.12
CA PRO A 386 -8.22 -16.23 -13.34
C PRO A 386 -8.40 -15.84 -14.82
N LEU A 387 -7.84 -16.58 -15.79
CA LEU A 387 -8.06 -16.40 -17.24
C LEU A 387 -9.36 -17.08 -17.66
#